data_dc67ad76de149947fa5ce9e34c521d33
#
_entry.id   dc67ad76de149947fa5ce9e34c521d33
#
_cell.length_a   1.000
_cell.length_b   1.000
_cell.length_c   1.000
_cell.angle_alpha   90.00
_cell.angle_beta   90.00
_cell.angle_gamma   90.00
#
_symmetry.space_group_name_H-M   'P 1'
#
loop_
_entity.id
_entity.type
_entity.pdbx_description
1 polymer ?
#
loop_
_entity_poly.entity_id
_entity_poly.type
_entity_poly.pdbx_seq_one_letter_code
_entity_poly.pdbx_strand_id
1 'polypeptide(L)'
;MRKLGLSILIAGLFLFSSCSSTQKRAAAKDDGKISFTIVQVNDVYEIAPLDGGKSGGMARVATVKKEYLKENPNTFMVMAGDFLSPSVYNSLKYEGTRIRGKQMVDAMNVAGVDMVVFGNHEFDIAETDVQSRINESNFKWISTNTFHKTGKGIFPFVK
;
A
#
# COMPACT_ATOMS: atom_id res chain seq x y z
N MET A 1 -29.24 -74.06 -24.24
CA MET A 1 -28.50 -74.12 -22.98
C MET A 1 -27.48 -72.99 -23.01
N ARG A 2 -27.81 -71.84 -22.38
CA ARG A 2 -27.00 -70.64 -22.41
C ARG A 2 -26.27 -70.52 -21.06
N LYS A 3 -24.95 -70.52 -21.09
CA LYS A 3 -24.12 -70.33 -19.92
C LYS A 3 -24.00 -68.80 -19.64
N LEU A 4 -24.46 -68.40 -18.47
CA LEU A 4 -24.37 -67.03 -17.98
C LEU A 4 -22.96 -66.79 -17.38
N GLY A 5 -22.17 -65.94 -18.00
CA GLY A 5 -20.88 -65.58 -17.47
C GLY A 5 -21.01 -64.45 -16.47
N LEU A 6 -20.58 -64.65 -15.25
CA LEU A 6 -20.57 -63.67 -14.16
C LEU A 6 -19.31 -62.81 -14.26
N SER A 7 -19.45 -61.58 -14.72
CA SER A 7 -18.36 -60.62 -14.75
C SER A 7 -18.25 -59.92 -13.40
N ILE A 8 -17.18 -60.20 -12.66
CA ILE A 8 -16.84 -59.50 -11.39
C ILE A 8 -16.15 -58.20 -11.74
N LEU A 9 -16.84 -57.08 -11.47
CA LEU A 9 -16.31 -55.75 -11.61
C LEU A 9 -15.53 -55.39 -10.32
N ILE A 10 -14.20 -55.43 -10.37
CA ILE A 10 -13.35 -54.98 -9.25
C ILE A 10 -13.23 -53.45 -9.34
N ALA A 11 -14.01 -52.76 -8.53
CA ALA A 11 -13.85 -51.30 -8.35
C ALA A 11 -12.64 -51.04 -7.43
N GLY A 12 -11.53 -50.66 -8.04
CA GLY A 12 -10.34 -50.22 -7.31
C GLY A 12 -10.57 -48.86 -6.64
N LEU A 13 -10.69 -48.85 -5.32
CA LEU A 13 -10.81 -47.65 -4.50
C LEU A 13 -9.40 -47.01 -4.36
N PHE A 14 -9.06 -46.04 -5.20
CA PHE A 14 -7.85 -45.24 -5.00
C PHE A 14 -8.08 -44.28 -3.86
N LEU A 15 -7.61 -44.62 -2.67
CA LEU A 15 -7.47 -43.69 -1.55
C LEU A 15 -6.32 -42.76 -1.84
N PHE A 16 -6.63 -41.56 -2.33
CA PHE A 16 -5.66 -40.45 -2.36
C PHE A 16 -5.41 -40.00 -0.92
N SER A 17 -4.40 -40.57 -0.27
CA SER A 17 -3.81 -39.99 0.95
C SER A 17 -3.12 -38.71 0.58
N SER A 18 -3.86 -37.57 0.64
CA SER A 18 -3.29 -36.25 0.61
C SER A 18 -2.48 -36.06 1.89
N CYS A 19 -1.18 -36.36 1.85
CA CYS A 19 -0.25 -35.94 2.88
C CYS A 19 -0.14 -34.42 2.84
N SER A 20 -1.01 -33.74 3.56
CA SER A 20 -0.83 -32.34 3.90
C SER A 20 0.37 -32.26 4.86
N SER A 21 1.57 -32.07 4.30
CA SER A 21 2.73 -31.72 5.09
C SER A 21 2.53 -30.30 5.64
N THR A 22 1.88 -30.20 6.79
CA THR A 22 1.90 -28.98 7.58
C THR A 22 3.36 -28.80 8.01
N GLN A 23 4.10 -28.05 7.20
CA GLN A 23 5.45 -27.63 7.53
C GLN A 23 5.34 -26.79 8.80
N LYS A 24 5.54 -27.41 9.97
CA LYS A 24 5.67 -26.70 11.23
C LYS A 24 6.84 -25.76 11.05
N ARG A 25 6.54 -24.46 10.82
CA ARG A 25 7.54 -23.41 10.86
C ARG A 25 8.18 -23.52 12.25
N ALA A 26 9.43 -23.98 12.30
CA ALA A 26 10.16 -24.03 13.55
C ALA A 26 10.07 -22.63 14.17
N ALA A 27 9.57 -22.55 15.40
CA ALA A 27 9.54 -21.29 16.11
C ALA A 27 10.98 -20.78 16.15
N ALA A 28 11.23 -19.65 15.52
CA ALA A 28 12.54 -19.02 15.57
C ALA A 28 12.85 -18.78 17.06
N LYS A 29 14.04 -19.24 17.49
CA LYS A 29 14.49 -19.00 18.85
C LYS A 29 14.52 -17.49 19.05
N ASP A 30 13.83 -17.00 20.06
CA ASP A 30 13.83 -15.57 20.41
C ASP A 30 15.29 -15.20 20.81
N ASP A 31 15.92 -14.39 19.97
CA ASP A 31 17.28 -13.86 20.19
C ASP A 31 17.26 -12.46 20.82
N GLY A 32 16.07 -11.98 21.23
CA GLY A 32 15.87 -10.66 21.80
C GLY A 32 15.98 -9.52 20.77
N LYS A 33 15.99 -9.83 19.45
CA LYS A 33 16.09 -8.84 18.36
C LYS A 33 14.82 -8.79 17.56
N ILE A 34 14.42 -7.58 17.18
CA ILE A 34 13.33 -7.33 16.23
C ILE A 34 13.94 -6.72 14.97
N SER A 35 13.79 -7.41 13.84
CA SER A 35 14.17 -6.87 12.53
C SER A 35 12.95 -6.25 11.87
N PHE A 36 13.11 -5.05 11.32
CA PHE A 36 12.11 -4.39 10.49
C PHE A 36 12.76 -3.77 9.25
N THR A 37 11.96 -3.58 8.20
CA THR A 37 12.37 -2.95 6.95
C THR A 37 11.57 -1.68 6.75
N ILE A 38 12.25 -0.58 6.40
CA ILE A 38 11.60 0.66 5.99
C ILE A 38 11.86 0.87 4.50
N VAL A 39 10.80 0.97 3.72
CA VAL A 39 10.83 1.40 2.33
C VAL A 39 10.41 2.85 2.30
N GLN A 40 11.36 3.74 2.07
CA GLN A 40 11.09 5.17 1.98
C GLN A 40 11.07 5.63 0.53
N VAL A 41 10.09 6.47 0.19
CA VAL A 41 10.00 7.24 -1.04
C VAL A 41 9.64 8.69 -0.72
N ASN A 42 10.00 9.63 -1.58
CA ASN A 42 9.68 11.05 -1.47
C ASN A 42 9.62 11.68 -2.86
N ASP A 43 9.05 12.89 -2.97
CA ASP A 43 8.97 13.64 -4.24
C ASP A 43 8.31 12.85 -5.37
N VAL A 44 7.25 12.12 -5.04
CA VAL A 44 6.50 11.31 -6.01
C VAL A 44 5.32 12.13 -6.54
N TYR A 45 5.51 12.81 -7.65
CA TYR A 45 4.50 13.72 -8.22
C TYR A 45 3.57 13.03 -9.22
N GLU A 46 4.00 11.91 -9.80
CA GLU A 46 3.25 11.23 -10.86
C GLU A 46 2.92 9.78 -10.49
N ILE A 47 1.64 9.41 -10.70
CA ILE A 47 1.18 8.03 -10.49
C ILE A 47 1.58 7.10 -11.64
N ALA A 48 1.71 7.66 -12.84
CA ALA A 48 2.07 6.93 -14.05
C ALA A 48 3.58 6.68 -14.17
N PRO A 49 3.99 5.65 -14.90
CA PRO A 49 5.40 5.47 -15.24
C PRO A 49 5.92 6.62 -16.11
N LEU A 50 7.20 6.93 -15.94
CA LEU A 50 7.95 7.92 -16.72
C LEU A 50 8.84 7.25 -17.76
N ASP A 51 9.50 8.06 -18.62
CA ASP A 51 10.50 7.60 -19.61
C ASP A 51 9.99 6.48 -20.52
N GLY A 52 8.77 6.64 -21.04
CA GLY A 52 8.15 5.61 -21.89
C GLY A 52 7.89 4.30 -21.13
N GLY A 53 7.65 4.37 -19.83
CA GLY A 53 7.36 3.22 -18.99
C GLY A 53 8.57 2.57 -18.33
N LYS A 54 9.76 3.18 -18.43
CA LYS A 54 11.01 2.58 -17.92
C LYS A 54 11.26 2.87 -16.43
N SER A 55 10.79 4.00 -15.91
CA SER A 55 11.03 4.45 -14.55
C SER A 55 9.76 4.96 -13.87
N GLY A 56 9.82 5.19 -12.55
CA GLY A 56 8.75 5.78 -11.75
C GLY A 56 7.44 4.97 -11.70
N GLY A 57 6.40 5.61 -11.23
CA GLY A 57 5.04 5.09 -11.14
C GLY A 57 4.72 4.32 -9.86
N MET A 58 3.55 4.60 -9.29
CA MET A 58 3.10 4.02 -8.02
C MET A 58 2.94 2.49 -8.06
N ALA A 59 2.67 1.90 -9.21
CA ALA A 59 2.60 0.44 -9.34
C ALA A 59 3.95 -0.25 -9.04
N ARG A 60 5.09 0.38 -9.42
CA ARG A 60 6.42 -0.13 -9.05
C ARG A 60 6.71 0.02 -7.57
N VAL A 61 6.34 1.15 -6.99
CA VAL A 61 6.45 1.38 -5.53
C VAL A 61 5.68 0.29 -4.77
N ALA A 62 4.44 0.00 -5.18
CA ALA A 62 3.65 -1.09 -4.59
C ALA A 62 4.30 -2.47 -4.77
N THR A 63 4.94 -2.73 -5.91
CA THR A 63 5.65 -3.98 -6.16
C THR A 63 6.84 -4.13 -5.22
N VAL A 64 7.66 -3.08 -5.08
CA VAL A 64 8.81 -3.07 -4.16
C VAL A 64 8.36 -3.38 -2.73
N LYS A 65 7.31 -2.74 -2.23
CA LYS A 65 6.76 -3.07 -0.89
C LYS A 65 6.38 -4.55 -0.78
N LYS A 66 5.69 -5.09 -1.78
CA LYS A 66 5.26 -6.50 -1.78
C LYS A 66 6.44 -7.48 -1.76
N GLU A 67 7.54 -7.15 -2.40
CA GLU A 67 8.75 -7.97 -2.40
C GLU A 67 9.40 -7.97 -1.02
N TYR A 68 9.62 -6.83 -0.41
CA TYR A 68 10.16 -6.74 0.95
C TYR A 68 9.25 -7.38 2.01
N LEU A 69 7.93 -7.30 1.84
CA LEU A 69 7.00 -8.00 2.74
C LEU A 69 7.11 -9.52 2.70
N LYS A 70 7.57 -10.10 1.59
CA LYS A 70 7.85 -11.55 1.50
C LYS A 70 9.08 -11.94 2.32
N GLU A 71 10.07 -11.05 2.38
CA GLU A 71 11.33 -11.25 3.10
C GLU A 71 11.15 -10.96 4.60
N ASN A 72 10.48 -9.86 4.92
CA ASN A 72 10.23 -9.43 6.29
C ASN A 72 8.79 -8.91 6.46
N PRO A 73 7.94 -9.60 7.25
CA PRO A 73 6.57 -9.16 7.50
C PRO A 73 6.49 -7.82 8.26
N ASN A 74 7.57 -7.41 8.95
CA ASN A 74 7.69 -6.11 9.61
C ASN A 74 8.23 -5.05 8.63
N THR A 75 7.67 -4.98 7.42
CA THR A 75 8.03 -3.97 6.41
C THR A 75 7.02 -2.84 6.41
N PHE A 76 7.53 -1.63 6.54
CA PHE A 76 6.75 -0.39 6.51
C PHE A 76 7.14 0.45 5.31
N MET A 77 6.16 1.07 4.66
CA MET A 77 6.36 2.02 3.58
C MET A 77 6.04 3.44 4.06
N VAL A 78 7.00 4.33 3.89
CA VAL A 78 6.93 5.72 4.30
C VAL A 78 7.05 6.64 3.07
N MET A 79 6.10 7.56 2.92
CA MET A 79 6.19 8.67 1.98
C MET A 79 6.69 9.91 2.73
N ALA A 80 7.89 10.34 2.40
CA ALA A 80 8.57 11.42 3.12
C ALA A 80 8.31 12.81 2.48
N GLY A 81 7.03 13.08 2.18
CA GLY A 81 6.55 14.37 1.69
C GLY A 81 6.60 14.55 0.18
N ASP A 82 6.02 15.66 -0.28
CA ASP A 82 5.99 16.15 -1.66
C ASP A 82 5.35 15.17 -2.65
N PHE A 83 4.08 14.89 -2.44
CA PHE A 83 3.31 13.97 -3.27
C PHE A 83 1.93 14.50 -3.70
N LEU A 84 1.38 15.52 -3.05
CA LEU A 84 0.09 16.11 -3.46
C LEU A 84 0.27 17.13 -4.59
N SER A 85 1.41 17.82 -4.64
CA SER A 85 1.75 18.88 -5.59
C SER A 85 3.27 18.89 -5.82
N PRO A 86 3.73 19.41 -6.98
CA PRO A 86 2.97 19.75 -8.18
C PRO A 86 2.54 18.48 -8.95
N SER A 87 1.38 18.55 -9.61
CA SER A 87 0.96 17.52 -10.58
C SER A 87 0.06 18.14 -11.65
N VAL A 88 0.17 17.65 -12.88
CA VAL A 88 -0.70 18.06 -13.98
C VAL A 88 -2.16 17.74 -13.69
N TYR A 89 -2.44 16.71 -12.89
CA TYR A 89 -3.79 16.32 -12.49
C TYR A 89 -4.46 17.32 -11.56
N ASN A 90 -3.71 18.15 -10.83
CA ASN A 90 -4.26 19.08 -9.85
C ASN A 90 -5.19 20.14 -10.45
N SER A 91 -5.00 20.47 -11.74
CA SER A 91 -5.86 21.40 -12.48
C SER A 91 -7.12 20.75 -13.05
N LEU A 92 -7.15 19.44 -13.18
CA LEU A 92 -8.26 18.69 -13.74
C LEU A 92 -9.41 18.58 -12.74
N LYS A 93 -10.60 18.28 -13.26
CA LYS A 93 -11.80 18.02 -12.46
C LYS A 93 -12.26 16.58 -12.64
N TYR A 94 -12.70 16.00 -11.55
CA TYR A 94 -13.43 14.75 -11.50
C TYR A 94 -14.74 14.98 -10.74
N GLU A 95 -15.86 14.62 -11.34
CA GLU A 95 -17.20 14.85 -10.79
C GLU A 95 -17.45 16.32 -10.36
N GLY A 96 -16.95 17.26 -11.17
CA GLY A 96 -17.10 18.70 -10.92
C GLY A 96 -16.11 19.31 -9.94
N THR A 97 -15.36 18.51 -9.19
CA THR A 97 -14.38 18.95 -8.19
C THR A 97 -12.95 18.83 -8.71
N ARG A 98 -12.08 19.77 -8.38
CA ARG A 98 -10.66 19.69 -8.72
C ARG A 98 -9.99 18.52 -8.00
N ILE A 99 -9.13 17.79 -8.70
CA ILE A 99 -8.49 16.56 -8.18
C ILE A 99 -7.55 16.86 -6.99
N ARG A 100 -6.70 17.85 -7.09
CA ARG A 100 -5.88 18.35 -5.97
C ARG A 100 -5.22 17.24 -5.13
N GLY A 101 -4.46 16.35 -5.77
CA GLY A 101 -3.73 15.28 -5.11
C GLY A 101 -4.55 14.01 -4.81
N LYS A 102 -5.88 14.02 -5.07
CA LYS A 102 -6.73 12.83 -4.80
C LYS A 102 -6.22 11.58 -5.51
N GLN A 103 -5.80 11.68 -6.77
CA GLN A 103 -5.28 10.57 -7.55
C GLN A 103 -4.08 9.89 -6.88
N MET A 104 -3.23 10.69 -6.22
CA MET A 104 -2.06 10.15 -5.52
C MET A 104 -2.47 9.45 -4.23
N VAL A 105 -3.36 10.05 -3.45
CA VAL A 105 -3.89 9.42 -2.22
C VAL A 105 -4.58 8.09 -2.55
N ASP A 106 -5.40 8.03 -3.59
CA ASP A 106 -6.05 6.79 -4.04
C ASP A 106 -5.00 5.72 -4.43
N ALA A 107 -3.96 6.12 -5.18
CA ALA A 107 -2.88 5.22 -5.56
C ALA A 107 -2.06 4.74 -4.36
N MET A 108 -1.78 5.62 -3.39
CA MET A 108 -1.06 5.29 -2.15
C MET A 108 -1.86 4.36 -1.24
N ASN A 109 -3.19 4.56 -1.15
CA ASN A 109 -4.08 3.66 -0.43
C ASN A 109 -4.01 2.23 -0.99
N VAL A 110 -4.04 2.09 -2.32
CA VAL A 110 -3.92 0.79 -3.01
C VAL A 110 -2.52 0.19 -2.89
N ALA A 111 -1.47 1.03 -2.95
CA ALA A 111 -0.09 0.60 -2.77
C ALA A 111 0.22 0.13 -1.33
N GLY A 112 -0.66 0.48 -0.39
CA GLY A 112 -0.52 0.13 1.02
C GLY A 112 0.57 0.95 1.72
N VAL A 113 0.66 2.25 1.43
CA VAL A 113 1.52 3.15 2.22
C VAL A 113 1.07 3.11 3.68
N ASP A 114 2.00 3.09 4.62
CA ASP A 114 1.70 3.00 6.05
C ASP A 114 1.70 4.36 6.72
N MET A 115 2.67 5.20 6.37
CA MET A 115 2.89 6.51 7.00
C MET A 115 3.34 7.55 5.99
N VAL A 116 2.98 8.79 6.24
CA VAL A 116 3.44 9.95 5.48
C VAL A 116 3.82 11.10 6.41
N VAL A 117 4.72 11.94 5.95
CA VAL A 117 5.00 13.26 6.55
C VAL A 117 4.73 14.36 5.52
N PHE A 118 4.54 15.58 5.96
CA PHE A 118 4.42 16.74 5.08
C PHE A 118 5.78 17.12 4.51
N GLY A 119 5.83 17.34 3.20
CA GLY A 119 6.82 18.19 2.55
C GLY A 119 6.31 19.61 2.40
N ASN A 120 7.06 20.47 1.72
CA ASN A 120 6.62 21.84 1.48
C ASN A 120 5.51 21.92 0.41
N HIS A 121 5.50 21.01 -0.53
CA HIS A 121 4.56 21.01 -1.65
C HIS A 121 3.15 20.52 -1.29
N GLU A 122 2.93 19.91 -0.13
CA GLU A 122 1.58 19.66 0.38
C GLU A 122 0.82 20.95 0.66
N PHE A 123 1.53 22.08 0.87
CA PHE A 123 0.95 23.40 1.14
C PHE A 123 0.80 24.29 -0.09
N ASP A 124 1.04 23.77 -1.29
CA ASP A 124 0.76 24.46 -2.56
C ASP A 124 -0.73 24.47 -2.93
N ILE A 125 -1.50 23.59 -2.31
CA ILE A 125 -2.95 23.50 -2.48
C ILE A 125 -3.66 24.11 -1.27
N ALA A 126 -4.96 24.40 -1.41
CA ALA A 126 -5.71 24.99 -0.30
C ALA A 126 -5.77 24.04 0.90
N GLU A 127 -5.76 24.60 2.11
CA GLU A 127 -5.85 23.81 3.35
C GLU A 127 -7.03 22.85 3.37
N THR A 128 -8.18 23.28 2.85
CA THR A 128 -9.38 22.43 2.71
C THR A 128 -9.15 21.23 1.82
N ASP A 129 -8.32 21.38 0.77
CA ASP A 129 -7.95 20.25 -0.10
C ASP A 129 -7.00 19.30 0.65
N VAL A 130 -6.00 19.83 1.37
CA VAL A 130 -5.10 19.00 2.21
C VAL A 130 -5.89 18.23 3.24
N GLN A 131 -6.84 18.86 3.94
CA GLN A 131 -7.68 18.21 4.93
C GLN A 131 -8.54 17.09 4.30
N SER A 132 -9.03 17.31 3.08
CA SER A 132 -9.76 16.27 2.34
C SER A 132 -8.86 15.07 2.03
N ARG A 133 -7.62 15.32 1.62
CA ARG A 133 -6.63 14.24 1.36
C ARG A 133 -6.30 13.46 2.63
N ILE A 134 -6.16 14.14 3.77
CA ILE A 134 -5.95 13.49 5.07
C ILE A 134 -7.13 12.58 5.41
N ASN A 135 -8.36 13.05 5.22
CA ASN A 135 -9.56 12.28 5.53
C ASN A 135 -9.78 11.08 4.60
N GLU A 136 -9.30 11.14 3.35
CA GLU A 136 -9.37 10.06 2.34
C GLU A 136 -8.27 9.02 2.49
N SER A 137 -7.26 9.29 3.31
CA SER A 137 -6.09 8.44 3.48
C SER A 137 -6.36 7.25 4.41
N ASN A 138 -5.94 6.06 4.00
CA ASN A 138 -5.90 4.86 4.83
C ASN A 138 -4.58 4.75 5.62
N PHE A 139 -3.61 5.61 5.34
CA PHE A 139 -2.31 5.68 6.00
C PHE A 139 -2.28 6.78 7.07
N LYS A 140 -1.25 6.74 7.92
CA LYS A 140 -1.10 7.71 9.01
C LYS A 140 -0.30 8.92 8.55
N TRP A 141 -0.82 10.11 8.78
CA TRP A 141 -0.07 11.35 8.69
C TRP A 141 0.63 11.62 10.01
N ILE A 142 1.93 11.91 9.94
CA ILE A 142 2.76 12.17 11.11
C ILE A 142 3.36 13.56 10.96
N SER A 143 3.26 14.37 12.00
CA SER A 143 3.94 15.65 12.07
C SER A 143 4.20 16.06 13.50
N THR A 144 5.40 16.57 13.74
CA THR A 144 5.80 17.14 15.04
C THR A 144 5.96 18.65 14.98
N ASN A 145 6.02 19.23 13.78
CA ASN A 145 6.36 20.63 13.55
C ASN A 145 5.40 21.38 12.62
N THR A 146 4.33 20.73 12.17
CA THR A 146 3.29 21.37 11.34
C THR A 146 2.08 21.69 12.19
N PHE A 147 1.72 22.97 12.22
CA PHE A 147 0.65 23.47 13.06
C PHE A 147 -0.31 24.32 12.24
N HIS A 148 -1.58 24.21 12.57
CA HIS A 148 -2.63 25.06 12.07
C HIS A 148 -2.76 26.30 12.98
N LYS A 149 -2.59 27.50 12.43
CA LYS A 149 -2.76 28.77 13.14
C LYS A 149 -4.13 29.35 12.85
N THR A 150 -4.96 29.44 13.86
CA THR A 150 -6.28 30.09 13.78
C THR A 150 -6.32 31.35 14.61
N GLY A 151 -7.39 32.15 14.50
CA GLY A 151 -7.67 33.26 15.42
C GLY A 151 -7.87 32.82 16.89
N LYS A 152 -7.99 31.50 17.14
CA LYS A 152 -8.18 30.90 18.48
C LYS A 152 -6.91 30.28 19.05
N GLY A 153 -5.82 30.21 18.30
CA GLY A 153 -4.55 29.62 18.75
C GLY A 153 -3.84 28.80 17.67
N ILE A 154 -2.86 28.04 18.13
CA ILE A 154 -2.03 27.14 17.33
C ILE A 154 -2.37 25.71 17.74
N PHE A 155 -2.71 24.86 16.78
CA PHE A 155 -3.12 23.47 16.98
C PHE A 155 -2.31 22.54 16.10
N PRO A 156 -2.07 21.29 16.49
CA PRO A 156 -1.49 20.29 15.60
C PRO A 156 -2.32 20.17 14.31
N PHE A 157 -1.65 20.10 13.16
CA PHE A 157 -2.32 20.00 11.86
C PHE A 157 -2.96 18.62 11.68
N VAL A 158 -2.32 17.59 12.23
CA VAL A 158 -2.83 16.21 12.32
C VAL A 158 -2.86 15.75 13.77
N LYS A 159 -3.76 14.83 14.07
CA LYS A 159 -3.95 14.27 15.41
C LYS A 159 -3.22 12.95 15.56
#